data_6fd493b6c2a54ff64f1f9f3132c883fa
#
_entry.id   6fd493b6c2a54ff64f1f9f3132c883fa
#
_cell.length_a   1.000
_cell.length_b   1.000
_cell.length_c   1.000
_cell.angle_alpha   90.00
_cell.angle_beta   90.00
_cell.angle_gamma   90.00
#
_symmetry.space_group_name_H-M   'P 1'
#
loop_
_entity.id
_entity.type
_entity.pdbx_description
1 polymer ?
#
loop_
_entity_poly.entity_id
_entity_poly.type
_entity_poly.pdbx_seq_one_letter_code
_entity_poly.pdbx_strand_id
1 'polypeptide(L)'
;MSTARADVAIIMGSQSDWATMRHAAETLDALGIAHDTRIVSAHRTPQRLYDFATGAKAEGFKIVIAGAGGAAHLPGMTAALTPLPVFGVPVESKALSGQDSLLSIVQMPADIPVGTLAIGKSGAVNAALLAAAVLALGDDALAARLEAWRAEQTAKVADHPRDEA
;
A
#
# COMPACT_ATOMS: atom_id res chain seq x y z
N MET A 1 -11.91 -10.75 -24.17
CA MET A 1 -11.78 -11.01 -22.72
C MET A 1 -11.57 -9.68 -22.03
N SER A 2 -12.54 -9.22 -21.25
CA SER A 2 -12.38 -8.02 -20.43
C SER A 2 -11.34 -8.35 -19.37
N THR A 3 -10.13 -7.81 -19.47
CA THR A 3 -9.20 -7.81 -18.35
C THR A 3 -9.85 -7.02 -17.24
N ALA A 4 -10.16 -7.67 -16.11
CA ALA A 4 -10.70 -7.00 -14.95
C ALA A 4 -9.81 -5.78 -14.66
N ARG A 5 -10.40 -4.60 -14.65
CA ARG A 5 -9.67 -3.34 -14.42
C ARG A 5 -9.18 -3.36 -12.97
N ALA A 6 -7.89 -3.14 -12.75
CA ALA A 6 -7.34 -3.12 -11.41
C ALA A 6 -7.89 -1.95 -10.60
N ASP A 7 -8.37 -2.23 -9.39
CA ASP A 7 -8.88 -1.20 -8.47
C ASP A 7 -7.77 -0.54 -7.65
N VAL A 8 -6.68 -1.26 -7.38
CA VAL A 8 -5.57 -0.79 -6.57
C VAL A 8 -4.29 -0.80 -7.38
N ALA A 9 -3.56 0.31 -7.35
CA ALA A 9 -2.18 0.35 -7.82
C ALA A 9 -1.21 0.18 -6.64
N ILE A 10 -0.23 -0.70 -6.79
CA ILE A 10 0.90 -0.82 -5.87
C ILE A 10 2.12 -0.26 -6.60
N ILE A 11 2.70 0.82 -6.07
CA ILE A 11 3.91 1.42 -6.63
C ILE A 11 5.05 1.41 -5.62
N MET A 12 6.28 1.30 -6.12
CA MET A 12 7.48 1.28 -5.27
C MET A 12 8.66 1.93 -5.97
N GLY A 13 9.63 2.44 -5.19
CA GLY A 13 10.76 3.20 -5.70
C GLY A 13 11.82 2.37 -6.42
N SER A 14 11.92 1.08 -6.10
CA SER A 14 12.90 0.18 -6.70
C SER A 14 12.50 -1.30 -6.55
N GLN A 15 13.20 -2.16 -7.29
CA GLN A 15 13.03 -3.61 -7.17
C GLN A 15 13.33 -4.13 -5.75
N SER A 16 14.22 -3.48 -5.00
CA SER A 16 14.54 -3.89 -3.63
C SER A 16 13.36 -3.74 -2.67
N ASP A 17 12.42 -2.84 -2.94
CA ASP A 17 11.24 -2.62 -2.11
C ASP A 17 10.21 -3.76 -2.28
N TRP A 18 10.34 -4.56 -3.34
CA TRP A 18 9.42 -5.67 -3.61
C TRP A 18 9.37 -6.70 -2.49
N ALA A 19 10.49 -6.95 -1.80
CA ALA A 19 10.53 -7.86 -0.66
C ALA A 19 9.51 -7.46 0.43
N THR A 20 9.25 -6.16 0.59
CA THR A 20 8.21 -5.62 1.49
C THR A 20 6.86 -5.54 0.79
N MET A 21 6.82 -4.93 -0.40
CA MET A 21 5.56 -4.56 -1.05
C MET A 21 4.77 -5.76 -1.61
N ARG A 22 5.42 -6.90 -1.88
CA ARG A 22 4.73 -8.13 -2.26
C ARG A 22 3.68 -8.57 -1.24
N HIS A 23 3.86 -8.25 0.05
CA HIS A 23 2.88 -8.59 1.08
C HIS A 23 1.57 -7.80 0.94
N ALA A 24 1.60 -6.60 0.34
CA ALA A 24 0.37 -5.90 -0.04
C ALA A 24 -0.33 -6.64 -1.19
N ALA A 25 0.43 -7.04 -2.22
CA ALA A 25 -0.12 -7.80 -3.36
C ALA A 25 -0.74 -9.13 -2.90
N GLU A 26 0.00 -9.93 -2.13
CA GLU A 26 -0.47 -11.20 -1.57
C GLU A 26 -1.76 -11.03 -0.73
N THR A 27 -1.87 -9.92 0.02
CA THR A 27 -3.07 -9.62 0.83
C THR A 27 -4.26 -9.25 -0.06
N LEU A 28 -4.04 -8.44 -1.09
CA LEU A 28 -5.09 -8.09 -2.06
C LEU A 28 -5.57 -9.33 -2.83
N ASP A 29 -4.64 -10.21 -3.25
CA ASP A 29 -4.96 -11.47 -3.90
C ASP A 29 -5.84 -12.36 -3.01
N ALA A 30 -5.48 -12.50 -1.73
CA ALA A 30 -6.24 -13.29 -0.77
C ALA A 30 -7.67 -12.75 -0.55
N LEU A 31 -7.87 -11.44 -0.74
CA LEU A 31 -9.19 -10.79 -0.67
C LEU A 31 -9.89 -10.71 -2.03
N GLY A 32 -9.27 -11.22 -3.11
CA GLY A 32 -9.84 -11.20 -4.46
C GLY A 32 -9.95 -9.79 -5.04
N ILE A 33 -9.03 -8.89 -4.69
CA ILE A 33 -8.98 -7.51 -5.19
C ILE A 33 -7.98 -7.42 -6.35
N ALA A 34 -8.46 -6.99 -7.52
CA ALA A 34 -7.62 -6.78 -8.68
C ALA A 34 -6.65 -5.60 -8.44
N HIS A 35 -5.38 -5.84 -8.67
CA HIS A 35 -4.33 -4.83 -8.50
C HIS A 35 -3.30 -4.88 -9.63
N ASP A 36 -2.56 -3.79 -9.78
CA ASP A 36 -1.42 -3.67 -10.69
C ASP A 36 -0.19 -3.16 -9.93
N THR A 37 0.97 -3.72 -10.21
CA THR A 37 2.20 -3.45 -9.47
C THR A 37 3.25 -2.87 -10.39
N ARG A 38 3.78 -1.68 -10.03
CA ARG A 38 4.75 -0.94 -10.86
C ARG A 38 5.96 -0.46 -10.05
N ILE A 39 7.12 -0.40 -10.70
CA ILE A 39 8.28 0.31 -10.17
C ILE A 39 8.25 1.73 -10.73
N VAL A 40 8.15 2.70 -9.81
CA VAL A 40 8.06 4.13 -10.10
C VAL A 40 9.01 4.86 -9.15
N SER A 41 10.20 5.20 -9.63
CA SER A 41 11.18 5.90 -8.79
C SER A 41 10.97 7.42 -8.88
N ALA A 42 10.63 8.03 -7.75
CA ALA A 42 10.44 9.48 -7.68
C ALA A 42 11.68 10.25 -8.14
N HIS A 43 12.88 9.76 -7.79
CA HIS A 43 14.14 10.44 -8.06
C HIS A 43 14.77 10.06 -9.40
N ARG A 44 14.61 8.81 -9.84
CA ARG A 44 15.27 8.30 -11.05
C ARG A 44 14.36 8.25 -12.28
N THR A 45 13.04 8.22 -12.07
CA THR A 45 12.03 8.22 -13.13
C THR A 45 10.93 9.25 -12.84
N PRO A 46 11.25 10.54 -12.64
CA PRO A 46 10.27 11.55 -12.24
C PRO A 46 9.14 11.71 -13.26
N GLN A 47 9.44 11.61 -14.55
CA GLN A 47 8.39 11.68 -15.58
C GLN A 47 7.43 10.49 -15.49
N ARG A 48 7.92 9.28 -15.23
CA ARG A 48 7.07 8.10 -15.02
C ARG A 48 6.14 8.30 -13.82
N LEU A 49 6.63 8.90 -12.74
CA LEU A 49 5.81 9.25 -11.58
C LEU A 49 4.71 10.23 -11.97
N TYR A 50 5.07 11.30 -12.67
CA TYR A 50 4.11 12.32 -13.10
C TYR A 50 3.01 11.71 -13.98
N ASP A 51 3.38 10.95 -15.01
CA ASP A 51 2.45 10.32 -15.95
C ASP A 51 1.53 9.32 -15.22
N PHE A 52 2.11 8.48 -14.35
CA PHE A 52 1.34 7.54 -13.55
C PHE A 52 0.33 8.27 -12.64
N ALA A 53 0.79 9.19 -11.80
CA ALA A 53 -0.05 9.79 -10.77
C ALA A 53 -1.19 10.64 -11.36
N THR A 54 -0.91 11.40 -12.42
CA THR A 54 -1.93 12.20 -13.12
C THR A 54 -2.90 11.35 -13.93
N GLY A 55 -2.45 10.19 -14.45
CA GLY A 55 -3.25 9.25 -15.23
C GLY A 55 -4.02 8.22 -14.42
N ALA A 56 -3.62 7.94 -13.19
CA ALA A 56 -4.09 6.80 -12.39
C ALA A 56 -5.62 6.69 -12.29
N LYS A 57 -6.31 7.81 -12.05
CA LYS A 57 -7.77 7.85 -12.00
C LYS A 57 -8.41 7.50 -13.35
N ALA A 58 -7.85 7.98 -14.44
CA ALA A 58 -8.34 7.68 -15.80
C ALA A 58 -8.07 6.23 -16.19
N GLU A 59 -6.98 5.64 -15.71
CA GLU A 59 -6.69 4.20 -15.86
C GLU A 59 -7.67 3.32 -15.04
N GLY A 60 -8.40 3.89 -14.07
CA GLY A 60 -9.46 3.26 -13.31
C GLY A 60 -9.05 2.80 -11.92
N PHE A 61 -7.85 3.10 -11.49
CA PHE A 61 -7.49 2.90 -10.11
C PHE A 61 -8.39 3.73 -9.18
N LYS A 62 -8.66 3.18 -8.02
CA LYS A 62 -9.43 3.83 -6.94
C LYS A 62 -8.52 4.21 -5.77
N ILE A 63 -7.42 3.47 -5.58
CA ILE A 63 -6.48 3.63 -4.47
C ILE A 63 -5.07 3.38 -4.97
N VAL A 64 -4.10 4.11 -4.42
CA VAL A 64 -2.67 3.86 -4.62
C VAL A 64 -2.03 3.47 -3.30
N ILE A 65 -1.31 2.35 -3.29
CA ILE A 65 -0.41 1.95 -2.20
C ILE A 65 1.01 2.22 -2.68
N ALA A 66 1.74 3.09 -1.99
CA ALA A 66 3.07 3.53 -2.39
C ALA A 66 4.11 3.18 -1.32
N GLY A 67 5.08 2.35 -1.67
CA GLY A 67 6.18 1.95 -0.79
C GLY A 67 7.48 2.65 -1.18
N ALA A 68 8.22 3.14 -0.19
CA ALA A 68 9.51 3.77 -0.41
C ALA A 68 10.40 3.69 0.83
N GLY A 69 11.71 3.64 0.64
CA GLY A 69 12.72 3.59 1.70
C GLY A 69 13.72 4.74 1.64
N GLY A 70 14.33 5.03 2.78
CA GLY A 70 15.28 6.14 2.93
C GLY A 70 14.59 7.50 2.80
N ALA A 71 15.03 8.33 1.86
CA ALA A 71 14.33 9.54 1.43
C ALA A 71 13.06 9.13 0.66
N ALA A 72 12.04 8.71 1.39
CA ALA A 72 10.85 8.04 0.88
C ALA A 72 9.81 9.06 0.35
N HIS A 73 10.15 9.77 -0.71
CA HIS A 73 9.35 10.86 -1.26
C HIS A 73 8.19 10.39 -2.16
N LEU A 74 8.23 9.15 -2.65
CA LEU A 74 7.26 8.64 -3.63
C LEU A 74 5.79 8.79 -3.17
N PRO A 75 5.39 8.41 -1.94
CA PRO A 75 4.00 8.52 -1.52
C PRO A 75 3.49 9.97 -1.53
N GLY A 76 4.26 10.89 -0.95
CA GLY A 76 3.89 12.31 -0.89
C GLY A 76 3.83 12.97 -2.26
N MET A 77 4.80 12.69 -3.13
CA MET A 77 4.80 13.20 -4.51
C MET A 77 3.63 12.63 -5.32
N THR A 78 3.28 11.37 -5.12
CA THR A 78 2.09 10.77 -5.74
C THR A 78 0.82 11.46 -5.26
N ALA A 79 0.66 11.65 -3.94
CA ALA A 79 -0.51 12.32 -3.36
C ALA A 79 -0.68 13.77 -3.83
N ALA A 80 0.42 14.46 -4.14
CA ALA A 80 0.38 15.80 -4.70
C ALA A 80 -0.13 15.86 -6.16
N LEU A 81 -0.13 14.74 -6.88
CA LEU A 81 -0.44 14.67 -8.30
C LEU A 81 -1.74 13.92 -8.62
N THR A 82 -2.36 13.24 -7.64
CA THR A 82 -3.59 12.49 -7.83
C THR A 82 -4.62 12.82 -6.77
N PRO A 83 -5.93 12.88 -7.09
CA PRO A 83 -7.00 12.99 -6.10
C PRO A 83 -7.34 11.65 -5.44
N LEU A 84 -6.73 10.55 -5.84
CA LEU A 84 -7.00 9.23 -5.28
C LEU A 84 -6.41 9.12 -3.86
N PRO A 85 -7.02 8.31 -2.97
CA PRO A 85 -6.41 7.95 -1.70
C PRO A 85 -5.02 7.32 -1.92
N VAL A 86 -4.02 7.83 -1.19
CA VAL A 86 -2.65 7.29 -1.22
C VAL A 86 -2.30 6.77 0.17
N PHE A 87 -1.94 5.49 0.24
CA PHE A 87 -1.43 4.84 1.44
C PHE A 87 0.07 4.62 1.33
N GLY A 88 0.82 5.22 2.25
CA GLY A 88 2.27 5.16 2.28
C GLY A 88 2.77 4.01 3.15
N VAL A 89 3.70 3.23 2.62
CA VAL A 89 4.37 2.14 3.34
C VAL A 89 5.85 2.49 3.48
N PRO A 90 6.32 2.80 4.69
CA PRO A 90 7.74 2.98 4.93
C PRO A 90 8.48 1.65 4.77
N VAL A 91 9.38 1.56 3.80
CA VAL A 91 10.25 0.38 3.63
C VAL A 91 11.44 0.50 4.57
N GLU A 92 11.76 -0.57 5.26
CA GLU A 92 12.88 -0.60 6.19
C GLU A 92 14.20 -0.30 5.49
N SER A 93 14.98 0.64 6.05
CA SER A 93 16.32 0.99 5.59
C SER A 93 17.37 0.43 6.54
N LYS A 94 18.55 0.09 6.02
CA LYS A 94 19.65 -0.44 6.85
C LYS A 94 20.24 0.60 7.79
N ALA A 95 20.29 1.88 7.36
CA ALA A 95 20.95 2.93 8.11
C ALA A 95 20.17 3.34 9.36
N LEU A 96 18.85 3.49 9.27
CA LEU A 96 18.00 4.00 10.34
C LEU A 96 16.77 3.12 10.61
N SER A 97 16.83 1.84 10.21
CA SER A 97 15.79 0.83 10.49
C SER A 97 14.39 1.27 10.07
N GLY A 98 14.28 2.04 8.99
CA GLY A 98 13.04 2.54 8.44
C GLY A 98 12.49 3.81 9.08
N GLN A 99 13.13 4.35 10.12
CA GLN A 99 12.70 5.60 10.75
C GLN A 99 12.81 6.79 9.78
N ASP A 100 13.87 6.83 8.98
CA ASP A 100 14.04 7.79 7.90
C ASP A 100 12.93 7.68 6.84
N SER A 101 12.55 6.47 6.47
CA SER A 101 11.43 6.21 5.56
C SER A 101 10.11 6.72 6.16
N LEU A 102 9.82 6.38 7.41
CA LEU A 102 8.61 6.80 8.12
C LEU A 102 8.53 8.33 8.19
N LEU A 103 9.57 8.99 8.66
CA LEU A 103 9.59 10.44 8.82
C LEU A 103 9.54 11.19 7.48
N SER A 104 10.04 10.59 6.41
CA SER A 104 9.91 11.14 5.05
C SER A 104 8.48 11.10 4.51
N ILE A 105 7.62 10.21 5.02
CA ILE A 105 6.26 10.00 4.51
C ILE A 105 5.22 10.67 5.41
N VAL A 106 5.36 10.56 6.75
CA VAL A 106 4.25 10.84 7.68
C VAL A 106 3.95 12.33 7.87
N GLN A 107 4.97 13.21 7.82
CA GLN A 107 4.82 14.65 8.08
C GLN A 107 4.42 15.44 6.83
N MET A 108 3.30 15.06 6.22
CA MET A 108 2.76 15.77 5.07
C MET A 108 2.22 17.16 5.46
N PRO A 109 2.36 18.16 4.56
CA PRO A 109 1.71 19.46 4.76
C PRO A 109 0.18 19.31 4.75
N ALA A 110 -0.50 20.27 5.36
CA ALA A 110 -1.95 20.38 5.22
C ALA A 110 -2.36 20.36 3.74
N ASP A 111 -3.54 19.84 3.44
CA ASP A 111 -4.16 19.73 2.11
C ASP A 111 -3.62 18.60 1.21
N ILE A 112 -2.49 17.99 1.52
CA ILE A 112 -1.94 16.85 0.75
C ILE A 112 -1.77 15.63 1.67
N PRO A 113 -2.84 14.85 1.89
CA PRO A 113 -2.79 13.72 2.83
C PRO A 113 -2.15 12.46 2.24
N VAL A 114 -1.38 11.77 3.06
CA VAL A 114 -0.95 10.38 2.85
C VAL A 114 -1.32 9.58 4.09
N GLY A 115 -2.09 8.51 3.92
CA GLY A 115 -2.38 7.55 4.99
C GLY A 115 -1.16 6.67 5.24
N THR A 116 -0.31 7.03 6.21
CA THR A 116 0.95 6.34 6.48
C THR A 116 0.74 5.13 7.38
N LEU A 117 1.21 3.97 6.96
CA LEU A 117 1.13 2.71 7.70
C LEU A 117 2.44 2.39 8.42
N ALA A 118 2.49 1.23 9.06
CA ALA A 118 3.67 0.77 9.79
C ALA A 118 4.88 0.52 8.87
N ILE A 119 6.07 0.50 9.45
CA ILE A 119 7.30 0.16 8.74
C ILE A 119 7.30 -1.32 8.33
N GLY A 120 7.72 -1.60 7.11
CA GLY A 120 7.99 -2.94 6.61
C GLY A 120 6.73 -3.77 6.31
N LYS A 121 6.84 -5.07 6.51
CA LYS A 121 5.81 -6.06 6.17
C LYS A 121 4.43 -5.72 6.74
N SER A 122 4.37 -5.37 8.02
CA SER A 122 3.09 -5.04 8.68
C SER A 122 2.43 -3.84 8.03
N GLY A 123 3.21 -2.84 7.61
CA GLY A 123 2.70 -1.69 6.87
C GLY A 123 2.13 -2.05 5.51
N ALA A 124 2.82 -2.94 4.77
CA ALA A 124 2.34 -3.40 3.46
C ALA A 124 1.02 -4.18 3.57
N VAL A 125 0.92 -5.12 4.52
CA VAL A 125 -0.32 -5.86 4.80
C VAL A 125 -1.45 -4.92 5.21
N ASN A 126 -1.18 -3.99 6.14
CA ASN A 126 -2.19 -3.06 6.63
C ASN A 126 -2.63 -2.05 5.58
N ALA A 127 -1.75 -1.63 4.66
CA ALA A 127 -2.13 -0.79 3.53
C ALA A 127 -3.14 -1.50 2.61
N ALA A 128 -2.92 -2.78 2.33
CA ALA A 128 -3.84 -3.58 1.54
C ALA A 128 -5.19 -3.79 2.26
N LEU A 129 -5.17 -4.06 3.57
CA LEU A 129 -6.40 -4.20 4.37
C LEU A 129 -7.17 -2.89 4.48
N LEU A 130 -6.48 -1.76 4.60
CA LEU A 130 -7.13 -0.45 4.61
C LEU A 130 -7.71 -0.11 3.23
N ALA A 131 -7.00 -0.42 2.15
CA ALA A 131 -7.54 -0.31 0.79
C ALA A 131 -8.79 -1.17 0.61
N ALA A 132 -8.75 -2.43 1.07
CA ALA A 132 -9.92 -3.31 1.07
C ALA A 132 -11.10 -2.73 1.86
N ALA A 133 -10.84 -2.15 3.03
CA ALA A 133 -11.88 -1.53 3.86
C ALA A 133 -12.54 -0.32 3.15
N VAL A 134 -11.76 0.51 2.46
CA VAL A 134 -12.30 1.61 1.66
C VAL A 134 -13.15 1.11 0.50
N LEU A 135 -12.69 0.10 -0.24
CA LEU A 135 -13.44 -0.49 -1.36
C LEU A 135 -14.72 -1.19 -0.87
N ALA A 136 -14.67 -1.83 0.28
CA ALA A 136 -15.81 -2.53 0.90
C ALA A 136 -16.97 -1.62 1.31
N LEU A 137 -16.76 -0.29 1.40
CA LEU A 137 -17.84 0.66 1.64
C LEU A 137 -18.89 0.67 0.52
N GLY A 138 -18.54 0.21 -0.67
CA GLY A 138 -19.43 0.11 -1.82
C GLY A 138 -19.53 -1.31 -2.42
N ASP A 139 -19.02 -2.34 -1.70
CA ASP A 139 -19.01 -3.74 -2.15
C ASP A 139 -19.26 -4.69 -0.97
N ASP A 140 -20.53 -5.10 -0.81
CA ASP A 140 -20.96 -5.98 0.28
C ASP A 140 -20.24 -7.36 0.24
N ALA A 141 -19.93 -7.86 -0.94
CA ALA A 141 -19.24 -9.13 -1.08
C ALA A 141 -17.77 -9.03 -0.62
N LEU A 142 -17.12 -7.90 -0.88
CA LEU A 142 -15.78 -7.63 -0.35
C LEU A 142 -15.83 -7.38 1.17
N ALA A 143 -16.86 -6.67 1.66
CA ALA A 143 -17.07 -6.47 3.09
C ALA A 143 -17.14 -7.82 3.84
N ALA A 144 -17.91 -8.77 3.33
CA ALA A 144 -17.99 -10.11 3.91
C ALA A 144 -16.66 -10.87 3.89
N ARG A 145 -15.87 -10.76 2.81
CA ARG A 145 -14.51 -11.35 2.76
C ARG A 145 -13.56 -10.72 3.76
N LEU A 146 -13.63 -9.42 3.95
CA LEU A 146 -12.81 -8.71 4.92
C LEU A 146 -13.18 -9.06 6.36
N GLU A 147 -14.47 -9.22 6.67
CA GLU A 147 -14.95 -9.70 7.97
C GLU A 147 -14.46 -11.13 8.25
N ALA A 148 -14.55 -12.02 7.28
CA ALA A 148 -14.04 -13.39 7.38
C ALA A 148 -12.53 -13.41 7.63
N TRP A 149 -11.75 -12.57 6.91
CA TRP A 149 -10.32 -12.39 7.16
C TRP A 149 -10.03 -12.00 8.61
N ARG A 150 -10.77 -11.02 9.14
CA ARG A 150 -10.61 -10.55 10.53
C ARG A 150 -10.93 -11.65 11.53
N ALA A 151 -12.02 -12.41 11.31
CA ALA A 151 -12.41 -13.54 12.15
C ALA A 151 -11.33 -14.63 12.19
N GLU A 152 -10.70 -14.94 11.04
CA GLU A 152 -9.57 -15.87 10.98
C GLU A 152 -8.37 -15.38 11.82
N GLN A 153 -8.04 -14.08 11.75
CA GLN A 153 -6.93 -13.54 12.56
C GLN A 153 -7.25 -13.66 14.06
N THR A 154 -8.49 -13.39 14.45
CA THR A 154 -8.95 -13.56 15.84
C THR A 154 -8.83 -15.02 16.30
N ALA A 155 -9.25 -15.97 15.46
CA ALA A 155 -9.20 -17.39 15.77
C ALA A 155 -7.78 -17.95 15.90
N LYS A 156 -6.78 -17.30 15.28
CA LYS A 156 -5.37 -17.70 15.39
C LYS A 156 -4.71 -17.29 16.71
N VAL A 157 -5.30 -16.37 17.45
CA VAL A 157 -4.75 -15.92 18.74
C VAL A 157 -5.06 -16.97 19.80
N ALA A 158 -4.03 -17.57 20.37
CA ALA A 158 -4.18 -18.56 21.44
C ALA A 158 -4.53 -17.88 22.77
N ASP A 159 -5.37 -18.50 23.57
CA ASP A 159 -5.73 -18.00 24.92
C ASP A 159 -4.54 -18.02 25.89
N HIS A 160 -3.61 -18.94 25.68
CA HIS A 160 -2.43 -19.10 26.53
C HIS A 160 -1.16 -19.18 25.68
N PRO A 161 -0.03 -18.67 26.19
CA PRO A 161 1.27 -18.81 25.52
C PRO A 161 1.65 -20.29 25.43
N ARG A 162 2.35 -20.65 24.37
CA ARG A 162 2.97 -21.98 24.20
C ARG A 162 4.46 -21.79 24.11
N ASP A 163 5.22 -22.64 24.81
CA ASP A 163 6.65 -22.71 24.60
C ASP A 163 6.86 -23.30 23.19
N GLU A 164 7.41 -22.47 22.28
CA GLU A 164 7.86 -22.96 20.98
C GLU A 164 9.12 -23.79 21.19
N ALA A 165 9.13 -25.03 20.70
CA ALA A 165 10.25 -25.96 20.75
C ALA A 165 11.34 -25.58 19.74
#